data_8337d1f3d6c7c7d48932b2746263b142
#
_entry.id   8337d1f3d6c7c7d48932b2746263b142
#
_cell.length_a   1.000
_cell.length_b   1.000
_cell.length_c   1.000
_cell.angle_alpha   90.00
_cell.angle_beta   90.00
_cell.angle_gamma   90.00
#
_symmetry.space_group_name_H-M   'P 1'
#
loop_
_entity.id
_entity.type
_entity.pdbx_description
1 polymer ?
#
loop_
_entity_poly.entity_id
_entity_poly.type
_entity_poly.pdbx_seq_one_letter_code
_entity_poly.pdbx_strand_id
1 'polypeptide(L)'
;MRLTTVAHALVRAVLALVPTLILAQTPVLHPLHVSSSGIILDDSGKPALLRGLNRSATGSGNADATATDADYAAQNQLLSMNLVRIFVNATWWTSNVQVPIANLKYQDYIDLLIQRAKKYGNYVLILKAGQFPDLPCGADGNNCPKTNQGDLNCQATPAVCAAEDTTGANIDAAFNFWSAFAKKYAADPAILYDTWEDMHGIDGNTWSDDQNQLIAAIRTYSPQSVIFMEDTGTAFESIVQGAVPDLGWSNIVWNFHLYNGPSGTCTNPLSARYANWPQNFDPLVSYAHQYGHAVAITEWGGCNDSDPYHPNITSYAQTHSVALAFFDSSNLITQSGASHQLTATGTKVAQAYTAIAAGGPGTVASANSASGTTTLAAEAIASAYGANLATSTQSASAVPLPMNLGGTTVTVNDSNGISRPAELFFVSPTQVNYQVPPGVASGNATVTVAVNGDPKAVGTAQIATLSPGIFTANATGQGVAAAIAVTIHADGSSGYVLTFLPATAAAVPIDLGLDADQVVLELYGTGIRGHSGTVTCKIGATTLPVAYAGPQGLYVGEDQINILLPKSLRGGGLLPVVLTVDGQAANTVSVSFK
;
A
#
# COMPACT_ATOMS: atom_id res chain seq x y z
N MET A 1 -59.58 -3.28 -3.73
CA MET A 1 -59.29 -3.08 -2.31
C MET A 1 -59.09 -4.44 -1.61
N ARG A 2 -58.19 -5.31 -2.08
CA ARG A 2 -57.83 -6.63 -1.46
C ARG A 2 -56.45 -7.14 -1.85
N LEU A 3 -55.56 -6.31 -2.39
CA LEU A 3 -54.19 -6.71 -2.79
C LEU A 3 -53.08 -6.04 -1.96
N THR A 4 -53.42 -5.09 -1.09
CA THR A 4 -52.44 -4.39 -0.24
C THR A 4 -52.26 -4.99 1.14
N THR A 5 -53.12 -5.92 1.57
CA THR A 5 -53.05 -6.54 2.90
C THR A 5 -52.19 -7.79 2.95
N VAL A 6 -51.92 -8.43 1.82
CA VAL A 6 -51.08 -9.66 1.74
C VAL A 6 -49.60 -9.31 1.69
N ALA A 7 -49.23 -8.17 1.11
CA ALA A 7 -47.83 -7.72 1.04
C ALA A 7 -47.25 -7.29 2.41
N HIS A 8 -48.11 -6.80 3.33
CA HIS A 8 -47.66 -6.41 4.68
C HIS A 8 -47.54 -7.57 5.67
N ALA A 9 -48.18 -8.70 5.40
CA ALA A 9 -48.07 -9.89 6.23
C ALA A 9 -46.79 -10.72 5.90
N LEU A 10 -46.34 -10.69 4.65
CA LEU A 10 -45.10 -11.38 4.23
C LEU A 10 -43.83 -10.64 4.69
N VAL A 11 -43.85 -9.33 4.81
CA VAL A 11 -42.73 -8.52 5.32
C VAL A 11 -42.54 -8.66 6.85
N ARG A 12 -43.62 -8.98 7.58
CA ARG A 12 -43.54 -9.23 9.04
C ARG A 12 -43.17 -10.65 9.41
N ALA A 13 -43.30 -11.63 8.53
CA ALA A 13 -42.92 -13.01 8.76
C ALA A 13 -41.43 -13.29 8.51
N VAL A 14 -40.71 -12.40 7.82
CA VAL A 14 -39.25 -12.52 7.56
C VAL A 14 -38.41 -11.91 8.70
N LEU A 15 -39.01 -11.17 9.61
CA LEU A 15 -38.30 -10.55 10.76
C LEU A 15 -38.37 -11.36 12.06
N ALA A 16 -38.87 -12.60 12.02
CA ALA A 16 -38.90 -13.53 13.15
C ALA A 16 -38.07 -14.80 12.89
N LEU A 17 -37.02 -14.71 12.11
CA LEU A 17 -35.97 -15.71 12.08
C LEU A 17 -34.99 -15.43 13.23
N VAL A 18 -35.01 -16.35 14.21
CA VAL A 18 -34.04 -16.57 15.27
C VAL A 18 -32.66 -16.06 14.85
N PRO A 19 -31.97 -15.25 15.64
CA PRO A 19 -30.58 -14.99 15.39
C PRO A 19 -29.86 -16.34 15.48
N THR A 20 -29.59 -16.95 14.35
CA THR A 20 -28.54 -17.96 14.25
C THR A 20 -27.33 -17.28 14.89
N LEU A 21 -26.81 -17.83 15.98
CA LEU A 21 -25.48 -17.49 16.45
C LEU A 21 -24.57 -17.71 15.26
N ILE A 22 -24.28 -16.64 14.53
CA ILE A 22 -23.10 -16.60 13.69
C ILE A 22 -21.98 -16.62 14.72
N LEU A 23 -21.41 -17.79 14.96
CA LEU A 23 -20.11 -17.92 15.58
C LEU A 23 -19.24 -16.94 14.79
N ALA A 24 -18.86 -15.85 15.41
CA ALA A 24 -18.01 -14.86 14.78
C ALA A 24 -16.76 -15.62 14.30
N GLN A 25 -16.63 -15.77 13.00
CA GLN A 25 -15.43 -16.38 12.44
C GLN A 25 -14.26 -15.52 12.89
N THR A 26 -13.20 -16.16 13.39
CA THR A 26 -11.95 -15.47 13.69
C THR A 26 -11.56 -14.70 12.44
N PRO A 27 -11.33 -13.38 12.53
CA PRO A 27 -10.96 -12.59 11.36
C PRO A 27 -9.72 -13.17 10.69
N VAL A 28 -9.77 -13.32 9.38
CA VAL A 28 -8.60 -13.76 8.61
C VAL A 28 -7.64 -12.58 8.52
N LEU A 29 -6.43 -12.76 9.04
CA LEU A 29 -5.34 -11.80 8.93
C LEU A 29 -4.48 -12.17 7.72
N HIS A 30 -4.46 -11.30 6.73
CA HIS A 30 -3.72 -11.48 5.49
C HIS A 30 -2.26 -11.08 5.64
N PRO A 31 -1.31 -11.72 4.92
CA PRO A 31 0.07 -11.25 4.90
C PRO A 31 0.16 -9.78 4.49
N LEU A 32 1.01 -9.02 5.18
CA LEU A 32 1.26 -7.62 4.87
C LEU A 32 2.57 -7.46 4.10
N HIS A 33 2.62 -6.44 3.27
CA HIS A 33 3.83 -5.98 2.61
C HIS A 33 3.83 -4.45 2.48
N VAL A 34 5.01 -3.86 2.30
CA VAL A 34 5.14 -2.43 2.03
C VAL A 34 5.27 -2.22 0.52
N SER A 35 4.40 -1.39 -0.04
CA SER A 35 4.49 -0.99 -1.45
C SER A 35 5.68 -0.06 -1.66
N SER A 36 6.11 0.09 -2.91
CA SER A 36 7.15 1.04 -3.28
C SER A 36 6.79 2.51 -3.07
N SER A 37 5.52 2.81 -2.80
CA SER A 37 5.06 4.14 -2.41
C SER A 37 4.96 4.31 -0.89
N GLY A 38 5.49 3.37 -0.11
CA GLY A 38 5.52 3.47 1.35
C GLY A 38 4.19 3.17 2.03
N ILE A 39 3.29 2.43 1.41
CA ILE A 39 2.01 2.05 2.01
C ILE A 39 2.05 0.58 2.44
N ILE A 40 1.59 0.29 3.64
CA ILE A 40 1.39 -1.09 4.10
C ILE A 40 0.11 -1.62 3.46
N LEU A 41 0.23 -2.68 2.67
CA LEU A 41 -0.86 -3.35 1.97
C LEU A 41 -1.02 -4.79 2.46
N ASP A 42 -2.24 -5.33 2.36
CA ASP A 42 -2.49 -6.77 2.44
C ASP A 42 -2.20 -7.46 1.09
N ASP A 43 -2.28 -8.78 1.05
CA ASP A 43 -2.03 -9.60 -0.14
C ASP A 43 -3.08 -9.40 -1.25
N SER A 44 -4.21 -8.73 -0.97
CA SER A 44 -5.17 -8.29 -1.98
C SER A 44 -4.82 -6.92 -2.58
N GLY A 45 -3.78 -6.25 -2.07
CA GLY A 45 -3.37 -4.90 -2.43
C GLY A 45 -4.18 -3.80 -1.74
N LYS A 46 -4.95 -4.14 -0.71
CA LYS A 46 -5.72 -3.16 0.06
C LYS A 46 -4.85 -2.56 1.19
N PRO A 47 -4.90 -1.24 1.40
CA PRO A 47 -4.21 -0.60 2.52
C PRO A 47 -4.65 -1.12 3.88
N ALA A 48 -3.67 -1.51 4.69
CA ALA A 48 -3.93 -2.13 6.00
C ALA A 48 -3.97 -1.12 7.15
N LEU A 49 -3.79 0.16 6.94
CA LEU A 49 -3.80 1.26 7.93
C LEU A 49 -3.77 0.79 9.39
N LEU A 50 -2.58 0.38 9.84
CA LEU A 50 -2.38 -0.18 11.17
C LEU A 50 -2.64 0.90 12.22
N ARG A 51 -3.45 0.55 13.22
CA ARG A 51 -3.83 1.42 14.34
C ARG A 51 -4.09 0.57 15.57
N GLY A 52 -3.45 0.89 16.65
CA GLY A 52 -3.48 0.03 17.80
C GLY A 52 -2.97 0.66 19.09
N LEU A 53 -2.52 -0.19 19.97
CA LEU A 53 -2.00 0.19 21.27
C LEU A 53 -0.80 -0.67 21.67
N ASN A 54 -0.03 -0.15 22.61
CA ASN A 54 1.10 -0.82 23.22
C ASN A 54 0.65 -1.64 24.41
N ARG A 55 1.27 -2.82 24.60
CA ARG A 55 1.12 -3.70 25.75
C ARG A 55 2.46 -4.17 26.27
N SER A 56 2.66 -4.02 27.55
CA SER A 56 3.85 -4.55 28.21
C SER A 56 3.66 -6.01 28.61
N ALA A 57 4.52 -6.89 28.11
CA ALA A 57 4.60 -8.28 28.54
C ALA A 57 5.70 -8.52 29.59
N THR A 58 6.18 -7.47 30.24
CA THR A 58 7.30 -7.56 31.19
C THR A 58 6.91 -8.09 32.59
N GLY A 59 5.65 -8.42 32.82
CA GLY A 59 5.21 -9.26 33.93
C GLY A 59 5.26 -8.68 35.36
N SER A 60 5.66 -7.43 35.53
CA SER A 60 5.74 -6.80 36.84
C SER A 60 4.68 -5.71 36.98
N GLY A 61 3.55 -6.08 37.64
CA GLY A 61 2.63 -5.08 38.21
C GLY A 61 1.77 -4.27 37.24
N ASN A 62 1.87 -4.47 35.94
CA ASN A 62 1.11 -3.77 34.92
C ASN A 62 -0.28 -4.39 34.70
N ALA A 63 -1.27 -3.55 34.41
CA ALA A 63 -2.60 -3.96 34.00
C ALA A 63 -2.60 -4.96 32.85
N ASP A 64 -1.58 -4.89 31.98
CA ASP A 64 -1.42 -5.77 30.82
C ASP A 64 -1.09 -7.23 31.19
N ALA A 65 -0.38 -7.47 32.29
CA ALA A 65 -0.07 -8.82 32.76
C ALA A 65 -1.32 -9.58 33.22
N THR A 66 -2.37 -8.87 33.64
CA THR A 66 -3.66 -9.43 34.07
C THR A 66 -4.73 -9.34 32.98
N ALA A 67 -4.44 -8.76 31.82
CA ALA A 67 -5.39 -8.60 30.74
C ALA A 67 -5.99 -9.93 30.30
N THR A 68 -7.30 -9.99 30.27
CA THR A 68 -8.08 -11.18 29.91
C THR A 68 -8.52 -11.16 28.44
N ASP A 69 -9.14 -12.23 28.03
CA ASP A 69 -9.81 -12.32 26.72
C ASP A 69 -10.88 -11.21 26.55
N ALA A 70 -11.60 -10.89 27.64
CA ALA A 70 -12.61 -9.84 27.63
C ALA A 70 -12.00 -8.44 27.45
N ASP A 71 -10.80 -8.20 27.95
CA ASP A 71 -10.09 -6.94 27.78
C ASP A 71 -9.67 -6.74 26.32
N TYR A 72 -9.15 -7.77 25.67
CA TYR A 72 -8.82 -7.73 24.24
C TYR A 72 -10.06 -7.52 23.37
N ALA A 73 -11.18 -8.21 23.69
CA ALA A 73 -12.44 -8.03 22.99
C ALA A 73 -12.95 -6.59 23.11
N ALA A 74 -12.96 -6.05 24.32
CA ALA A 74 -13.43 -4.70 24.62
C ALA A 74 -12.57 -3.64 23.92
N GLN A 75 -11.25 -3.78 23.97
CA GLN A 75 -10.32 -2.86 23.32
C GLN A 75 -10.52 -2.86 21.81
N ASN A 76 -10.59 -4.01 21.18
CA ASN A 76 -10.82 -4.12 19.74
C ASN A 76 -12.16 -3.49 19.34
N GLN A 77 -13.22 -3.80 20.06
CA GLN A 77 -14.56 -3.29 19.79
C GLN A 77 -14.68 -1.78 20.01
N LEU A 78 -14.13 -1.27 21.12
CA LEU A 78 -14.28 0.13 21.51
C LEU A 78 -13.36 1.05 20.72
N LEU A 79 -12.15 0.60 20.36
CA LEU A 79 -11.12 1.44 19.71
C LEU A 79 -11.04 1.28 18.20
N SER A 80 -11.79 0.35 17.59
CA SER A 80 -11.68 0.06 16.14
C SER A 80 -10.24 -0.24 15.70
N MET A 81 -9.46 -0.89 16.54
CA MET A 81 -8.05 -1.19 16.31
C MET A 81 -7.85 -2.45 15.46
N ASN A 82 -6.67 -2.59 14.88
CA ASN A 82 -6.23 -3.78 14.14
C ASN A 82 -4.75 -4.12 14.40
N LEU A 83 -4.13 -3.51 15.42
CA LEU A 83 -2.74 -3.72 15.79
C LEU A 83 -2.61 -3.80 17.31
N VAL A 84 -1.78 -4.72 17.78
CA VAL A 84 -1.28 -4.74 19.17
C VAL A 84 0.24 -4.81 19.12
N ARG A 85 0.94 -3.84 19.69
CA ARG A 85 2.39 -3.87 19.87
C ARG A 85 2.71 -4.43 21.23
N ILE A 86 3.50 -5.50 21.29
CA ILE A 86 3.83 -6.25 22.50
C ILE A 86 5.32 -6.13 22.80
N PHE A 87 5.65 -5.63 23.97
CA PHE A 87 7.00 -5.54 24.49
C PHE A 87 7.44 -6.90 25.01
N VAL A 88 8.41 -7.54 24.35
CA VAL A 88 8.92 -8.85 24.74
C VAL A 88 10.31 -8.70 25.32
N ASN A 89 10.47 -9.12 26.56
CA ASN A 89 11.78 -9.19 27.20
C ASN A 89 12.56 -10.38 26.63
N ALA A 90 13.64 -10.10 25.90
CA ALA A 90 14.41 -11.10 25.17
C ALA A 90 15.14 -12.10 26.10
N THR A 91 15.63 -11.64 27.25
CA THR A 91 16.29 -12.51 28.22
C THR A 91 15.29 -13.48 28.86
N TRP A 92 14.12 -12.99 29.25
CA TRP A 92 13.05 -13.84 29.79
C TRP A 92 12.54 -14.84 28.74
N TRP A 93 12.45 -14.43 27.50
CA TRP A 93 12.13 -15.32 26.39
C TRP A 93 13.15 -16.45 26.24
N THR A 94 14.44 -16.11 26.19
CA THR A 94 15.52 -17.05 25.99
C THR A 94 15.64 -18.02 27.17
N SER A 95 15.55 -17.51 28.40
CA SER A 95 15.61 -18.31 29.63
C SER A 95 14.28 -19.00 29.95
N ASN A 96 13.21 -18.65 29.25
CA ASN A 96 11.85 -19.14 29.44
C ASN A 96 11.42 -19.17 30.93
N VAL A 97 11.58 -18.03 31.57
CA VAL A 97 11.30 -17.86 33.03
C VAL A 97 9.82 -18.11 33.38
N GLN A 98 9.55 -18.37 34.65
CA GLN A 98 8.19 -18.45 35.14
C GLN A 98 7.59 -17.05 35.30
N VAL A 99 6.40 -16.79 34.73
CA VAL A 99 5.62 -15.58 34.96
C VAL A 99 4.62 -15.81 36.07
N PRO A 100 4.86 -15.30 37.29
CA PRO A 100 4.04 -15.66 38.47
C PRO A 100 2.56 -15.29 38.32
N ILE A 101 2.27 -14.11 37.78
CA ILE A 101 0.89 -13.59 37.60
C ILE A 101 0.06 -14.48 36.67
N ALA A 102 0.67 -14.94 35.59
CA ALA A 102 0.00 -15.78 34.58
C ALA A 102 0.09 -17.28 34.92
N ASN A 103 0.94 -17.65 35.88
CA ASN A 103 1.30 -19.04 36.20
C ASN A 103 1.75 -19.85 34.96
N LEU A 104 2.43 -19.19 34.01
CA LEU A 104 2.91 -19.74 32.74
C LEU A 104 4.42 -19.55 32.62
N LYS A 105 5.04 -20.36 31.77
CA LYS A 105 6.37 -20.05 31.23
C LYS A 105 6.26 -18.84 30.31
N TYR A 106 7.32 -18.05 30.21
CA TYR A 106 7.28 -16.78 29.49
C TYR A 106 6.93 -16.94 28.01
N GLN A 107 7.45 -17.97 27.36
CA GLN A 107 7.10 -18.26 25.96
C GLN A 107 5.62 -18.62 25.80
N ASP A 108 5.05 -19.41 26.71
CA ASP A 108 3.62 -19.76 26.69
C ASP A 108 2.74 -18.53 26.98
N TYR A 109 3.24 -17.64 27.83
CA TYR A 109 2.57 -16.37 28.12
C TYR A 109 2.54 -15.45 26.89
N ILE A 110 3.64 -15.32 26.16
CA ILE A 110 3.68 -14.57 24.91
C ILE A 110 2.76 -15.21 23.86
N ASP A 111 2.76 -16.55 23.72
CA ASP A 111 1.82 -17.27 22.85
C ASP A 111 0.36 -16.92 23.16
N LEU A 112 0.02 -16.87 24.45
CA LEU A 112 -1.33 -16.50 24.89
C LEU A 112 -1.71 -15.08 24.49
N LEU A 113 -0.81 -14.10 24.64
CA LEU A 113 -1.05 -12.71 24.25
C LEU A 113 -1.24 -12.59 22.73
N ILE A 114 -0.38 -13.25 21.95
CA ILE A 114 -0.47 -13.31 20.48
C ILE A 114 -1.81 -13.92 20.05
N GLN A 115 -2.20 -15.06 20.62
CA GLN A 115 -3.46 -15.72 20.30
C GLN A 115 -4.67 -14.83 20.60
N ARG A 116 -4.66 -14.14 21.74
CA ARG A 116 -5.72 -13.19 22.10
C ARG A 116 -5.83 -12.03 21.11
N ALA A 117 -4.71 -11.41 20.76
CA ALA A 117 -4.71 -10.32 19.78
C ALA A 117 -5.29 -10.78 18.42
N LYS A 118 -4.80 -11.90 17.90
CA LYS A 118 -5.25 -12.49 16.64
C LYS A 118 -6.73 -12.89 16.65
N LYS A 119 -7.22 -13.43 17.74
CA LYS A 119 -8.64 -13.81 17.90
C LYS A 119 -9.58 -12.66 17.60
N TYR A 120 -9.18 -11.44 17.89
CA TYR A 120 -9.97 -10.23 17.65
C TYR A 120 -9.53 -9.44 16.42
N GLY A 121 -8.77 -10.04 15.50
CA GLY A 121 -8.42 -9.44 14.21
C GLY A 121 -7.28 -8.43 14.26
N ASN A 122 -6.38 -8.55 15.25
CA ASN A 122 -5.24 -7.66 15.34
C ASN A 122 -3.98 -8.34 14.82
N TYR A 123 -3.21 -7.62 14.01
CA TYR A 123 -1.80 -7.90 13.77
C TYR A 123 -1.03 -7.71 15.07
N VAL A 124 0.06 -8.42 15.21
CA VAL A 124 0.88 -8.39 16.42
C VAL A 124 2.29 -7.91 16.06
N LEU A 125 2.60 -6.70 16.46
CA LEU A 125 3.94 -6.13 16.33
C LEU A 125 4.73 -6.50 17.58
N ILE A 126 5.73 -7.34 17.41
CA ILE A 126 6.60 -7.75 18.51
C ILE A 126 7.78 -6.80 18.57
N LEU A 127 7.90 -6.12 19.67
CA LEU A 127 9.03 -5.28 20.00
C LEU A 127 9.99 -6.07 20.90
N LYS A 128 11.26 -6.12 20.52
CA LYS A 128 12.31 -6.53 21.44
C LYS A 128 12.54 -5.38 22.42
N ALA A 129 11.89 -5.51 23.56
CA ALA A 129 12.07 -4.61 24.69
C ALA A 129 13.14 -5.14 25.63
N GLY A 130 13.61 -4.26 26.48
CA GLY A 130 14.53 -4.59 27.54
C GLY A 130 15.96 -4.47 27.12
N GLN A 131 16.67 -4.16 28.11
CA GLN A 131 18.10 -3.95 28.11
C GLN A 131 18.81 -5.28 28.17
N PHE A 132 19.99 -5.32 27.65
CA PHE A 132 20.92 -6.39 27.85
C PHE A 132 22.10 -5.92 28.71
N PRO A 133 22.49 -6.70 29.71
CA PRO A 133 21.72 -7.81 30.28
C PRO A 133 20.58 -7.30 31.17
N ASP A 134 19.41 -7.95 31.09
CA ASP A 134 18.34 -7.79 32.09
C ASP A 134 18.85 -8.37 33.43
N LEU A 135 19.50 -7.58 34.20
CA LEU A 135 19.89 -7.97 35.54
C LEU A 135 18.62 -8.00 36.39
N PRO A 136 18.41 -9.06 37.18
CA PRO A 136 17.23 -9.16 38.02
C PRO A 136 17.17 -7.95 38.95
N CYS A 137 16.04 -7.27 38.95
CA CYS A 137 15.75 -6.28 39.96
C CYS A 137 15.79 -6.96 41.33
N GLY A 138 16.29 -6.29 42.35
CA GLY A 138 16.19 -6.76 43.74
C GLY A 138 14.74 -7.08 44.10
N ALA A 139 14.53 -7.96 45.06
CA ALA A 139 13.21 -8.40 45.48
C ALA A 139 12.25 -7.28 45.93
N ASP A 140 12.76 -6.07 46.14
CA ASP A 140 12.06 -4.85 46.48
C ASP A 140 11.66 -3.96 45.27
N GLY A 141 12.01 -4.36 44.04
CA GLY A 141 11.74 -3.60 42.84
C GLY A 141 12.52 -2.28 42.71
N ASN A 142 13.38 -1.93 43.66
CA ASN A 142 14.01 -0.62 43.75
C ASN A 142 15.49 -0.60 43.36
N ASN A 143 16.10 -1.74 43.13
CA ASN A 143 17.50 -1.86 42.71
C ASN A 143 17.62 -2.57 41.37
N CYS A 144 16.82 -2.20 40.41
CA CYS A 144 17.11 -2.54 39.03
C CYS A 144 18.42 -1.83 38.66
N PRO A 145 19.42 -2.51 38.12
CA PRO A 145 20.51 -1.82 37.48
C PRO A 145 19.88 -0.90 36.43
N LYS A 146 20.15 0.37 36.54
CA LYS A 146 19.63 1.39 35.61
C LYS A 146 20.42 1.28 34.33
N THR A 147 20.10 0.31 33.53
CA THR A 147 20.69 0.08 32.24
C THR A 147 19.58 0.34 31.23
N ASN A 148 19.77 1.29 30.41
CA ASN A 148 19.23 1.54 29.08
C ASN A 148 17.77 1.17 28.80
N GLN A 149 16.87 1.76 29.47
CA GLN A 149 15.60 2.14 28.87
C GLN A 149 15.85 3.41 28.13
N GLY A 150 15.33 3.59 26.93
CA GLY A 150 15.30 4.76 26.13
C GLY A 150 15.53 6.05 26.87
N ASP A 151 16.77 6.20 27.35
CA ASP A 151 16.81 6.64 28.72
C ASP A 151 17.23 8.08 28.78
N LEU A 152 16.40 8.83 29.43
CA LEU A 152 16.76 10.08 30.07
C LEU A 152 18.16 10.02 30.72
N ASN A 153 18.65 8.86 31.16
CA ASN A 153 20.00 8.64 31.69
C ASN A 153 21.07 8.53 30.60
N CYS A 154 20.77 8.03 29.41
CA CYS A 154 21.69 8.10 28.28
C CYS A 154 21.92 9.56 27.84
N GLN A 155 20.91 10.39 27.92
CA GLN A 155 21.05 11.82 27.68
C GLN A 155 21.92 12.51 28.74
N ALA A 156 21.88 12.01 29.98
CA ALA A 156 22.72 12.52 31.06
C ALA A 156 24.15 11.95 31.07
N THR A 157 24.36 10.77 30.50
CA THR A 157 25.66 10.09 30.47
C THR A 157 25.86 9.32 29.14
N PRO A 158 26.08 9.99 28.01
CA PRO A 158 26.21 9.36 26.70
C PRO A 158 27.28 8.24 26.64
N ALA A 159 28.32 8.35 27.45
CA ALA A 159 29.39 7.35 27.50
C ALA A 159 28.96 5.98 28.05
N VAL A 160 27.91 5.95 28.86
CA VAL A 160 27.38 4.69 29.41
C VAL A 160 26.58 3.94 28.34
N CYS A 161 25.79 4.67 27.56
CA CYS A 161 25.02 4.08 26.45
C CYS A 161 25.92 3.54 25.35
N ALA A 162 26.89 4.34 24.91
CA ALA A 162 27.86 3.92 23.89
C ALA A 162 28.68 2.68 24.30
N ALA A 163 28.99 2.54 25.60
CA ALA A 163 29.73 1.37 26.11
C ALA A 163 28.89 0.08 26.15
N GLU A 164 27.58 0.20 26.24
CA GLU A 164 26.68 -0.96 26.34
C GLU A 164 26.23 -1.45 24.94
N ASP A 165 26.02 -0.55 23.99
CA ASP A 165 25.66 -0.90 22.62
C ASP A 165 26.88 -1.43 21.82
N THR A 166 28.08 -1.05 22.18
CA THR A 166 29.32 -1.50 21.53
C THR A 166 29.86 -2.83 22.05
N THR A 167 29.29 -3.39 23.11
CA THR A 167 29.65 -4.76 23.50
C THR A 167 28.95 -5.76 22.57
N GLY A 168 29.67 -6.37 21.64
CA GLY A 168 29.11 -7.35 20.70
C GLY A 168 28.22 -8.43 21.32
N ALA A 169 28.27 -8.59 22.64
CA ALA A 169 27.41 -9.47 23.43
C ALA A 169 25.92 -9.08 23.39
N ASN A 170 25.59 -7.79 23.28
CA ASN A 170 24.20 -7.33 23.28
C ASN A 170 23.54 -7.55 21.92
N ILE A 171 24.25 -7.25 20.85
CA ILE A 171 23.75 -7.52 19.49
C ILE A 171 23.66 -9.02 19.23
N ASP A 172 24.61 -9.84 19.70
CA ASP A 172 24.56 -11.30 19.60
C ASP A 172 23.34 -11.88 20.33
N ALA A 173 23.02 -11.37 21.51
CA ALA A 173 21.84 -11.80 22.26
C ALA A 173 20.54 -11.42 21.55
N ALA A 174 20.47 -10.21 20.96
CA ALA A 174 19.33 -9.77 20.18
C ALA A 174 19.20 -10.57 18.86
N PHE A 175 20.30 -10.85 18.19
CA PHE A 175 20.35 -11.73 17.00
C PHE A 175 19.82 -13.13 17.31
N ASN A 176 20.28 -13.73 18.42
CA ASN A 176 19.84 -15.05 18.85
C ASN A 176 18.34 -15.07 19.23
N PHE A 177 17.86 -14.01 19.91
CA PHE A 177 16.45 -13.85 20.19
C PHE A 177 15.63 -13.79 18.91
N TRP A 178 15.97 -12.91 17.97
CA TRP A 178 15.23 -12.75 16.73
C TRP A 178 15.26 -14.00 15.86
N SER A 179 16.40 -14.70 15.80
CA SER A 179 16.50 -15.97 15.08
C SER A 179 15.55 -17.01 15.65
N ALA A 180 15.50 -17.16 16.98
CA ALA A 180 14.63 -18.11 17.65
C ALA A 180 13.14 -17.72 17.53
N PHE A 181 12.82 -16.44 17.71
CA PHE A 181 11.47 -15.92 17.63
C PHE A 181 10.91 -16.02 16.21
N ALA A 182 11.63 -15.52 15.20
CA ALA A 182 11.22 -15.59 13.81
C ALA A 182 11.07 -17.04 13.32
N LYS A 183 11.92 -17.95 13.77
CA LYS A 183 11.78 -19.39 13.50
C LYS A 183 10.48 -19.97 14.07
N LYS A 184 10.12 -19.58 15.30
CA LYS A 184 8.90 -20.07 15.96
C LYS A 184 7.64 -19.62 15.23
N TYR A 185 7.61 -18.41 14.71
CA TYR A 185 6.44 -17.79 14.09
C TYR A 185 6.55 -17.59 12.56
N ALA A 186 7.48 -18.28 11.91
CA ALA A 186 7.82 -18.10 10.49
C ALA A 186 6.64 -18.15 9.50
N ALA A 187 5.60 -18.92 9.81
CA ALA A 187 4.43 -19.10 8.96
C ALA A 187 3.22 -18.25 9.39
N ASP A 188 3.36 -17.38 10.38
CA ASP A 188 2.25 -16.61 10.92
C ASP A 188 2.18 -15.22 10.26
N PRO A 189 1.21 -14.97 9.35
CA PRO A 189 1.10 -13.71 8.63
C PRO A 189 0.73 -12.53 9.52
N ALA A 190 0.26 -12.79 10.74
CA ALA A 190 -0.14 -11.75 11.68
C ALA A 190 1.03 -11.16 12.46
N ILE A 191 2.21 -11.79 12.43
CA ILE A 191 3.38 -11.36 13.20
C ILE A 191 4.21 -10.37 12.40
N LEU A 192 4.41 -9.20 13.01
CA LEU A 192 5.28 -8.13 12.54
C LEU A 192 6.42 -7.98 13.54
N TYR A 193 7.55 -7.47 13.11
CA TYR A 193 8.76 -7.41 13.91
C TYR A 193 9.20 -5.96 14.11
N ASP A 194 9.59 -5.59 15.33
CA ASP A 194 10.16 -4.30 15.69
C ASP A 194 11.53 -4.55 16.32
N THR A 195 12.57 -4.19 15.59
CA THR A 195 13.92 -4.75 15.82
C THR A 195 14.49 -4.44 17.18
N TRP A 196 14.32 -3.21 17.67
CA TRP A 196 14.89 -2.74 18.92
C TRP A 196 14.19 -1.48 19.40
N GLU A 197 13.89 -1.38 20.69
CA GLU A 197 13.31 -0.21 21.33
C GLU A 197 14.38 0.85 21.62
N ASP A 198 14.11 2.10 21.20
CA ASP A 198 14.90 3.28 21.55
C ASP A 198 16.42 3.10 21.37
N MET A 199 16.84 2.56 20.22
CA MET A 199 18.25 2.35 19.93
C MET A 199 18.96 3.70 19.74
N HIS A 200 19.67 4.19 20.75
CA HIS A 200 20.32 5.48 20.69
C HIS A 200 21.69 5.54 21.36
N GLY A 201 22.41 6.63 21.12
CA GLY A 201 23.76 6.80 21.65
C GLY A 201 24.85 6.10 20.82
N ILE A 202 24.52 5.56 19.66
CA ILE A 202 25.44 4.92 18.71
C ILE A 202 25.57 5.76 17.43
N ASP A 203 26.67 5.60 16.72
CA ASP A 203 26.84 6.27 15.43
C ASP A 203 26.10 5.53 14.31
N GLY A 204 25.87 6.24 13.17
CA GLY A 204 25.09 5.70 12.07
C GLY A 204 25.69 4.45 11.41
N ASN A 205 27.00 4.21 11.46
CA ASN A 205 27.62 3.00 10.91
C ASN A 205 27.35 1.82 11.83
N THR A 206 27.56 1.96 13.14
CA THR A 206 27.23 0.95 14.14
C THR A 206 25.76 0.60 14.08
N TRP A 207 24.87 1.61 14.03
CA TRP A 207 23.44 1.38 13.86
C TRP A 207 23.13 0.59 12.59
N SER A 208 23.75 0.93 11.46
CA SER A 208 23.55 0.23 10.18
C SER A 208 23.96 -1.23 10.25
N ASP A 209 25.10 -1.50 10.85
CA ASP A 209 25.62 -2.86 11.01
C ASP A 209 24.71 -3.70 11.92
N ASP A 210 24.26 -3.13 13.03
CA ASP A 210 23.38 -3.78 13.99
C ASP A 210 22.00 -4.06 13.38
N GLN A 211 21.37 -3.08 12.76
CA GLN A 211 20.08 -3.27 12.09
C GLN A 211 20.16 -4.32 10.97
N ASN A 212 21.22 -4.30 10.17
CA ASN A 212 21.45 -5.32 9.13
C ASN A 212 21.51 -6.73 9.72
N GLN A 213 22.18 -6.91 10.86
CA GLN A 213 22.27 -8.21 11.54
C GLN A 213 20.90 -8.66 12.05
N LEU A 214 20.14 -7.77 12.71
CA LEU A 214 18.82 -8.09 13.26
C LEU A 214 17.82 -8.41 12.15
N ILE A 215 17.80 -7.61 11.09
CA ILE A 215 16.95 -7.86 9.93
C ILE A 215 17.31 -9.19 9.27
N ALA A 216 18.60 -9.49 9.07
CA ALA A 216 19.05 -10.76 8.50
C ALA A 216 18.62 -11.97 9.36
N ALA A 217 18.68 -11.86 10.69
CA ALA A 217 18.20 -12.89 11.62
C ALA A 217 16.72 -13.20 11.40
N ILE A 218 15.89 -12.16 11.27
CA ILE A 218 14.44 -12.28 11.01
C ILE A 218 14.19 -12.85 9.61
N ARG A 219 14.85 -12.30 8.58
CA ARG A 219 14.69 -12.69 7.16
C ARG A 219 15.05 -14.14 6.88
N THR A 220 15.94 -14.73 7.66
CA THR A 220 16.30 -16.15 7.55
C THR A 220 15.08 -17.07 7.69
N TYR A 221 14.12 -16.71 8.51
CA TYR A 221 12.92 -17.52 8.79
C TYR A 221 11.61 -16.88 8.32
N SER A 222 11.58 -15.56 8.20
CA SER A 222 10.41 -14.78 7.80
C SER A 222 10.77 -13.79 6.68
N PRO A 223 11.05 -14.27 5.46
CA PRO A 223 11.68 -13.48 4.40
C PRO A 223 10.80 -12.34 3.87
N GLN A 224 9.48 -12.44 4.02
CA GLN A 224 8.53 -11.46 3.50
C GLN A 224 7.81 -10.62 4.58
N SER A 225 8.09 -10.86 5.85
CA SER A 225 7.42 -10.14 6.93
C SER A 225 7.77 -8.65 6.92
N VAL A 226 6.83 -7.84 7.38
CA VAL A 226 7.07 -6.40 7.59
C VAL A 226 7.90 -6.22 8.86
N ILE A 227 8.97 -5.44 8.75
CA ILE A 227 9.90 -5.15 9.84
C ILE A 227 9.88 -3.64 10.12
N PHE A 228 9.66 -3.30 11.38
CA PHE A 228 9.77 -1.96 11.91
C PHE A 228 11.19 -1.76 12.44
N MET A 229 11.75 -0.60 12.22
CA MET A 229 13.05 -0.23 12.76
C MET A 229 13.04 1.25 13.18
N GLU A 230 13.69 1.51 14.29
CA GLU A 230 13.86 2.86 14.82
C GLU A 230 15.21 3.44 14.38
N ASP A 231 15.28 4.74 14.35
CA ASP A 231 16.52 5.48 14.11
C ASP A 231 17.42 5.49 15.39
N THR A 232 18.57 6.18 15.32
CA THR A 232 19.55 6.26 16.42
C THR A 232 19.09 7.11 17.61
N GLY A 233 17.83 7.24 17.83
CA GLY A 233 17.31 7.57 19.18
C GLY A 233 16.78 8.92 19.38
N THR A 234 16.55 9.87 18.81
CA THR A 234 15.80 11.03 19.32
C THR A 234 14.91 11.70 18.29
N ALA A 235 14.45 10.98 17.39
CA ALA A 235 13.65 11.43 16.28
C ALA A 235 14.46 11.54 14.98
N PHE A 236 13.87 11.14 13.94
CA PHE A 236 14.05 11.33 12.52
C PHE A 236 15.09 12.41 12.05
N GLU A 237 15.75 13.12 12.94
CA GLU A 237 16.78 14.10 12.57
C GLU A 237 17.99 13.43 11.93
N SER A 238 18.38 12.27 12.41
CA SER A 238 19.50 11.50 11.87
C SER A 238 19.25 11.08 10.41
N ILE A 239 18.03 10.66 10.10
CA ILE A 239 17.62 10.28 8.73
C ILE A 239 17.59 11.50 7.81
N VAL A 240 16.92 12.57 8.23
CA VAL A 240 16.78 13.80 7.43
C VAL A 240 18.12 14.47 7.20
N GLN A 241 19.06 14.34 8.15
CA GLN A 241 20.42 14.85 8.02
C GLN A 241 21.36 13.93 7.25
N GLY A 242 20.89 12.73 6.83
CA GLY A 242 21.69 11.75 6.12
C GLY A 242 22.72 11.03 6.98
N ALA A 243 22.56 11.06 8.31
CA ALA A 243 23.42 10.35 9.24
C ALA A 243 23.13 8.85 9.30
N VAL A 244 21.92 8.47 8.90
CA VAL A 244 21.48 7.07 8.82
C VAL A 244 21.12 6.76 7.36
N PRO A 245 21.84 5.85 6.69
CA PRO A 245 21.57 5.50 5.30
C PRO A 245 20.37 4.55 5.18
N ASP A 246 19.78 4.51 4.00
CA ASP A 246 18.90 3.40 3.63
C ASP A 246 19.69 2.09 3.56
N LEU A 247 19.15 1.03 4.19
CA LEU A 247 19.79 -0.28 4.26
C LEU A 247 19.47 -1.19 3.07
N GLY A 248 18.64 -0.75 2.13
CA GLY A 248 18.26 -1.49 0.94
C GLY A 248 17.37 -2.72 1.15
N TRP A 249 16.79 -2.89 2.34
CA TRP A 249 15.84 -3.96 2.62
C TRP A 249 14.42 -3.59 2.17
N SER A 250 13.69 -4.55 1.64
CA SER A 250 12.25 -4.41 1.34
C SER A 250 11.37 -4.68 2.56
N ASN A 251 10.11 -4.26 2.51
CA ASN A 251 9.13 -4.44 3.59
C ASN A 251 9.59 -3.84 4.92
N ILE A 252 10.14 -2.64 4.88
CA ILE A 252 10.59 -1.88 6.05
C ILE A 252 9.59 -0.78 6.38
N VAL A 253 9.40 -0.56 7.67
CA VAL A 253 8.64 0.55 8.24
C VAL A 253 9.57 1.33 9.16
N TRP A 254 9.80 2.60 8.87
CA TRP A 254 10.47 3.50 9.79
C TRP A 254 9.55 3.83 10.95
N ASN A 255 10.02 3.58 12.17
CA ASN A 255 9.24 3.68 13.39
C ASN A 255 9.73 4.83 14.27
N PHE A 256 8.81 5.59 14.83
CA PHE A 256 9.09 6.77 15.65
C PHE A 256 8.23 6.82 16.89
N HIS A 257 8.77 7.50 17.91
CA HIS A 257 8.07 7.79 19.16
C HIS A 257 7.82 9.31 19.24
N LEU A 258 6.56 9.71 19.37
CA LEU A 258 6.16 11.12 19.42
C LEU A 258 5.31 11.40 20.65
N TYR A 259 5.89 12.06 21.62
CA TYR A 259 5.21 12.47 22.84
C TYR A 259 5.14 13.98 22.97
N ASN A 260 4.08 14.48 23.58
CA ASN A 260 3.91 15.88 23.91
C ASN A 260 4.60 16.21 25.24
N GLY A 261 5.91 16.48 25.18
CA GLY A 261 6.72 16.89 26.33
C GLY A 261 7.32 15.75 27.17
N PRO A 262 8.23 16.05 28.09
CA PRO A 262 8.83 15.04 28.95
C PRO A 262 7.75 14.37 29.82
N SER A 263 7.88 13.07 30.00
CA SER A 263 6.97 12.18 30.70
C SER A 263 6.28 12.83 31.91
N GLY A 264 4.98 13.01 31.83
CA GLY A 264 4.12 13.28 32.98
C GLY A 264 3.72 14.73 33.27
N THR A 265 4.15 15.73 32.51
CA THR A 265 3.70 17.10 32.73
C THR A 265 3.24 17.77 31.44
N CYS A 266 1.92 17.94 31.32
CA CYS A 266 1.26 18.65 30.22
C CYS A 266 1.52 20.16 30.19
N THR A 267 2.47 20.66 30.93
CA THR A 267 2.71 22.10 31.13
C THR A 267 3.82 22.66 30.26
N ASN A 268 4.54 21.83 29.52
CA ASN A 268 5.59 22.32 28.64
C ASN A 268 5.09 22.30 27.20
N PRO A 269 4.97 23.47 26.54
CA PRO A 269 4.73 23.45 25.11
C PRO A 269 5.87 22.66 24.47
N LEU A 270 5.51 21.79 23.55
CA LEU A 270 6.38 21.02 22.70
C LEU A 270 7.78 21.63 22.62
N SER A 271 8.81 20.82 22.80
CA SER A 271 10.14 21.25 22.41
C SER A 271 10.05 21.86 21.02
N ALA A 272 10.90 22.78 20.65
CA ALA A 272 10.88 23.45 19.35
C ALA A 272 10.80 22.44 18.15
N ARG A 273 11.19 21.18 18.37
CA ARG A 273 11.06 20.05 17.45
C ARG A 273 9.62 19.75 17.02
N TYR A 274 8.66 19.86 17.94
CA TYR A 274 7.27 19.52 17.69
C TYR A 274 6.38 20.74 17.48
N ALA A 275 6.92 21.93 17.71
CA ALA A 275 6.19 23.19 17.54
C ALA A 275 5.72 23.41 16.09
N ASN A 276 6.41 22.83 15.11
CA ASN A 276 6.13 22.96 13.68
C ASN A 276 5.66 21.61 13.07
N TRP A 277 4.89 20.83 13.82
CA TRP A 277 4.19 19.71 13.27
C TRP A 277 3.07 20.18 12.30
N PRO A 278 2.88 19.61 11.10
CA PRO A 278 3.57 18.44 10.52
C PRO A 278 4.85 18.72 9.74
N GLN A 279 5.24 19.98 9.55
CA GLN A 279 6.33 20.39 8.64
C GLN A 279 7.66 19.70 8.94
N ASN A 280 7.92 19.35 10.19
CA ASN A 280 9.14 18.64 10.57
C ASN A 280 9.05 17.13 10.26
N PHE A 281 7.86 16.57 10.08
CA PHE A 281 7.65 15.15 9.80
C PHE A 281 7.52 14.85 8.30
N ASP A 282 7.06 15.80 7.49
CA ASP A 282 6.95 15.67 6.05
C ASP A 282 8.25 15.23 5.35
N PRO A 283 9.44 15.79 5.69
CA PRO A 283 10.69 15.36 5.10
C PRO A 283 11.01 13.89 5.35
N LEU A 284 10.66 13.38 6.54
CA LEU A 284 10.85 12.00 6.91
C LEU A 284 9.94 11.06 6.12
N VAL A 285 8.64 11.37 6.04
CA VAL A 285 7.69 10.59 5.25
C VAL A 285 8.12 10.59 3.78
N SER A 286 8.56 11.74 3.27
CA SER A 286 9.07 11.87 1.91
C SER A 286 10.32 11.02 1.68
N TYR A 287 11.26 11.00 2.63
CA TYR A 287 12.45 10.18 2.57
C TYR A 287 12.08 8.68 2.58
N ALA A 288 11.25 8.24 3.53
CA ALA A 288 10.82 6.86 3.62
C ALA A 288 10.16 6.40 2.30
N HIS A 289 9.22 7.18 1.79
CA HIS A 289 8.52 6.87 0.53
C HIS A 289 9.46 6.86 -0.68
N GLN A 290 10.51 7.70 -0.71
CA GLN A 290 11.52 7.68 -1.78
C GLN A 290 12.21 6.32 -1.91
N TYR A 291 12.42 5.63 -0.79
CA TYR A 291 13.04 4.30 -0.73
C TYR A 291 12.03 3.15 -0.66
N GLY A 292 10.74 3.44 -0.80
CA GLY A 292 9.69 2.42 -0.76
C GLY A 292 9.45 1.86 0.65
N HIS A 293 9.68 2.67 1.68
CA HIS A 293 9.44 2.31 3.07
C HIS A 293 8.18 3.00 3.60
N ALA A 294 7.45 2.32 4.48
CA ALA A 294 6.34 2.90 5.20
C ALA A 294 6.82 3.63 6.46
N VAL A 295 5.92 4.38 7.09
CA VAL A 295 6.18 5.12 8.32
C VAL A 295 5.17 4.72 9.40
N ALA A 296 5.64 4.67 10.63
CA ALA A 296 4.83 4.41 11.81
C ALA A 296 5.19 5.36 12.95
N ILE A 297 4.20 5.67 13.78
CA ILE A 297 4.36 6.28 15.08
C ILE A 297 3.84 5.25 16.08
N THR A 298 4.73 4.39 16.57
CA THR A 298 4.32 3.24 17.41
C THR A 298 4.27 3.59 18.88
N GLU A 299 4.75 4.77 19.26
CA GLU A 299 4.49 5.33 20.56
C GLU A 299 4.06 6.78 20.43
N TRP A 300 2.83 7.04 20.77
CA TRP A 300 2.28 8.37 20.87
C TRP A 300 1.27 8.42 22.01
N GLY A 301 1.15 9.57 22.60
CA GLY A 301 0.31 9.73 23.77
C GLY A 301 0.75 10.94 24.58
N GLY A 302 0.47 10.97 25.85
CA GLY A 302 0.76 12.08 26.75
C GLY A 302 -0.47 12.92 26.98
N CYS A 303 -0.31 14.14 27.27
CA CYS A 303 -1.17 15.12 27.83
C CYS A 303 -2.69 15.09 27.63
N ASN A 304 -3.37 15.82 28.46
CA ASN A 304 -4.81 15.83 28.71
C ASN A 304 -5.67 16.15 27.49
N ASP A 305 -6.97 15.94 27.65
CA ASP A 305 -8.03 16.06 26.64
C ASP A 305 -8.19 17.41 25.94
N SER A 306 -7.53 18.46 26.39
CA SER A 306 -7.63 19.80 25.79
C SER A 306 -6.51 20.10 24.79
N ASP A 307 -5.55 19.19 24.62
CA ASP A 307 -4.40 19.40 23.73
C ASP A 307 -4.78 19.13 22.25
N PRO A 308 -4.44 20.01 21.30
CA PRO A 308 -4.63 19.78 19.86
C PRO A 308 -3.70 18.71 19.27
N TYR A 309 -2.73 18.19 20.03
CA TYR A 309 -1.72 17.22 19.60
C TYR A 309 -2.32 15.91 19.07
N HIS A 310 -3.24 15.30 19.82
CA HIS A 310 -3.86 14.03 19.41
C HIS A 310 -4.63 14.13 18.10
N PRO A 311 -5.50 15.14 17.88
CA PRO A 311 -6.15 15.33 16.60
C PRO A 311 -5.18 15.56 15.43
N ASN A 312 -4.08 16.27 15.68
CA ASN A 312 -3.09 16.56 14.64
C ASN A 312 -2.34 15.29 14.21
N ILE A 313 -1.88 14.44 15.14
CA ILE A 313 -1.22 13.17 14.82
C ILE A 313 -2.16 12.25 14.05
N THR A 314 -3.40 12.08 14.52
CA THR A 314 -4.34 11.14 13.91
C THR A 314 -4.81 11.61 12.53
N SER A 315 -5.02 12.91 12.34
CA SER A 315 -5.31 13.50 11.04
C SER A 315 -4.15 13.34 10.06
N TYR A 316 -2.93 13.55 10.53
CA TYR A 316 -1.72 13.33 9.74
C TYR A 316 -1.58 11.87 9.33
N ALA A 317 -1.73 10.95 10.26
CA ALA A 317 -1.64 9.53 10.01
C ALA A 317 -2.69 9.05 8.98
N GLN A 318 -3.91 9.58 9.07
CA GLN A 318 -4.95 9.30 8.10
C GLN A 318 -4.58 9.79 6.69
N THR A 319 -4.01 11.01 6.60
CA THR A 319 -3.68 11.65 5.33
C THR A 319 -2.46 11.01 4.66
N HIS A 320 -1.46 10.60 5.44
CA HIS A 320 -0.17 10.10 4.96
C HIS A 320 0.01 8.59 5.10
N SER A 321 -1.03 7.86 5.48
CA SER A 321 -1.01 6.39 5.65
C SER A 321 0.02 5.92 6.69
N VAL A 322 0.25 6.72 7.74
CA VAL A 322 1.16 6.40 8.83
C VAL A 322 0.49 5.41 9.80
N ALA A 323 1.20 4.34 10.15
CA ALA A 323 0.72 3.40 11.16
C ALA A 323 0.83 4.00 12.58
N LEU A 324 -0.11 3.67 13.47
CA LEU A 324 -0.18 4.23 14.82
C LEU A 324 -0.31 3.15 15.89
N ALA A 325 0.40 3.31 17.02
CA ALA A 325 0.11 2.58 18.25
C ALA A 325 0.19 3.50 19.48
N PHE A 326 -0.94 3.65 20.18
CA PHE A 326 -1.04 4.53 21.34
C PHE A 326 -0.29 3.94 22.55
N PHE A 327 0.41 4.77 23.30
CA PHE A 327 1.07 4.40 24.55
C PHE A 327 0.37 5.07 25.75
N ASP A 328 -0.18 4.34 26.75
CA ASP A 328 -0.41 2.90 26.77
C ASP A 328 -1.91 2.58 26.92
N SER A 329 -2.25 1.29 26.94
CA SER A 329 -3.63 0.81 27.01
C SER A 329 -4.40 1.29 28.26
N SER A 330 -3.73 1.51 29.38
CA SER A 330 -4.31 1.89 30.66
C SER A 330 -4.97 3.27 30.65
N ASN A 331 -4.53 4.15 29.74
CA ASN A 331 -5.06 5.51 29.58
C ASN A 331 -6.30 5.60 28.70
N LEU A 332 -6.65 4.53 27.98
CA LEU A 332 -7.74 4.56 27.01
C LEU A 332 -9.04 3.95 27.52
N ILE A 333 -8.94 2.94 28.38
CA ILE A 333 -10.09 2.17 28.86
C ILE A 333 -10.01 2.00 30.37
N THR A 334 -11.10 2.35 31.05
CA THR A 334 -11.30 2.02 32.46
C THR A 334 -12.06 0.71 32.59
N GLN A 335 -11.64 -0.13 33.54
CA GLN A 335 -12.32 -1.38 33.88
C GLN A 335 -12.98 -1.25 35.24
N SER A 336 -14.27 -1.58 35.31
CA SER A 336 -15.02 -1.70 36.57
C SER A 336 -15.74 -3.05 36.59
N GLY A 337 -15.18 -4.01 37.26
CA GLY A 337 -15.65 -5.40 37.23
C GLY A 337 -15.54 -6.00 35.82
N ALA A 338 -16.64 -6.44 35.24
CA ALA A 338 -16.71 -6.95 33.87
C ALA A 338 -17.00 -5.86 32.82
N SER A 339 -17.19 -4.61 33.25
CA SER A 339 -17.52 -3.49 32.33
C SER A 339 -16.28 -2.75 31.93
N HIS A 340 -16.18 -2.45 30.62
CA HIS A 340 -15.12 -1.65 30.01
C HIS A 340 -15.72 -0.37 29.44
N GLN A 341 -15.13 0.77 29.73
CA GLN A 341 -15.58 2.06 29.23
C GLN A 341 -14.39 2.87 28.73
N LEU A 342 -14.59 3.61 27.64
CA LEU A 342 -13.60 4.56 27.17
C LEU A 342 -13.41 5.68 28.19
N THR A 343 -12.16 6.05 28.43
CA THR A 343 -11.83 7.33 29.06
C THR A 343 -12.16 8.47 28.11
N ALA A 344 -12.01 9.72 28.54
CA ALA A 344 -12.14 10.88 27.66
C ALA A 344 -11.08 10.81 26.52
N THR A 345 -9.83 10.49 26.85
CA THR A 345 -8.76 10.24 25.86
C THR A 345 -9.12 9.06 24.95
N GLY A 346 -9.57 7.95 25.55
CA GLY A 346 -10.01 6.78 24.77
C GLY A 346 -11.12 7.06 23.79
N THR A 347 -12.07 7.94 24.14
CA THR A 347 -13.14 8.36 23.23
C THR A 347 -12.58 9.09 22.00
N LYS A 348 -11.63 9.99 22.18
CA LYS A 348 -10.98 10.72 21.08
C LYS A 348 -10.16 9.79 20.18
N VAL A 349 -9.40 8.88 20.78
CA VAL A 349 -8.60 7.89 20.05
C VAL A 349 -9.53 6.94 19.26
N ALA A 350 -10.63 6.49 19.85
CA ALA A 350 -11.62 5.64 19.19
C ALA A 350 -12.26 6.34 17.97
N GLN A 351 -12.63 7.61 18.11
CA GLN A 351 -13.16 8.42 17.00
C GLN A 351 -12.12 8.55 15.87
N ALA A 352 -10.88 8.86 16.22
CA ALA A 352 -9.78 8.99 15.27
C ALA A 352 -9.49 7.66 14.55
N TYR A 353 -9.40 6.56 15.28
CA TYR A 353 -9.15 5.24 14.69
C TYR A 353 -10.30 4.78 13.79
N THR A 354 -11.54 5.12 14.13
CA THR A 354 -12.70 4.89 13.27
C THR A 354 -12.60 5.71 11.98
N ALA A 355 -12.20 6.98 12.08
CA ALA A 355 -11.98 7.84 10.91
C ALA A 355 -10.84 7.32 10.02
N ILE A 356 -9.72 6.89 10.61
CA ILE A 356 -8.61 6.27 9.88
C ILE A 356 -9.08 4.99 9.18
N ALA A 357 -9.87 4.16 9.87
CA ALA A 357 -10.43 2.94 9.27
C ALA A 357 -11.34 3.21 8.07
N ALA A 358 -12.07 4.33 8.10
CA ALA A 358 -12.96 4.76 7.02
C ALA A 358 -12.27 5.52 5.89
N GLY A 359 -11.10 6.13 6.15
CA GLY A 359 -10.47 7.13 5.29
C GLY A 359 -9.11 6.79 4.70
N GLY A 360 -8.72 5.52 4.68
CA GLY A 360 -7.49 5.07 3.99
C GLY A 360 -7.52 5.35 2.49
N PRO A 361 -6.37 5.22 1.80
CA PRO A 361 -6.35 5.33 0.35
C PRO A 361 -7.47 4.51 -0.27
N GLY A 362 -8.23 5.14 -1.16
CA GLY A 362 -9.28 4.46 -1.91
C GLY A 362 -8.71 3.36 -2.79
N THR A 363 -9.57 2.58 -3.42
CA THR A 363 -9.14 1.64 -4.45
C THR A 363 -9.08 2.31 -5.81
N VAL A 364 -8.09 1.93 -6.61
CA VAL A 364 -8.00 2.29 -8.04
C VAL A 364 -7.97 1.04 -8.89
N ALA A 365 -8.74 1.03 -9.97
CA ALA A 365 -8.74 -0.05 -10.96
C ALA A 365 -8.16 0.48 -12.27
N SER A 366 -7.11 -0.16 -12.77
CA SER A 366 -6.49 0.19 -14.05
C SER A 366 -6.93 -0.77 -15.15
N ALA A 367 -7.18 -0.22 -16.33
CA ALA A 367 -7.53 -0.96 -17.52
C ALA A 367 -6.79 -0.43 -18.74
N ASN A 368 -6.59 -1.26 -19.75
CA ASN A 368 -6.10 -0.85 -21.06
C ASN A 368 -7.07 0.17 -21.66
N SER A 369 -6.58 1.37 -22.04
CA SER A 369 -7.42 2.48 -22.48
C SER A 369 -8.15 2.22 -23.80
N ALA A 370 -7.69 1.26 -24.61
CA ALA A 370 -8.32 0.93 -25.89
C ALA A 370 -9.34 -0.22 -25.76
N SER A 371 -8.99 -1.29 -25.03
CA SER A 371 -9.83 -2.49 -24.95
C SER A 371 -10.69 -2.57 -23.68
N GLY A 372 -10.35 -1.84 -22.62
CA GLY A 372 -11.00 -1.93 -21.31
C GLY A 372 -10.62 -3.19 -20.50
N THR A 373 -9.68 -4.02 -20.97
CA THR A 373 -9.21 -5.19 -20.24
C THR A 373 -8.37 -4.79 -19.04
N THR A 374 -8.41 -5.58 -17.97
CA THR A 374 -7.64 -5.33 -16.73
C THR A 374 -6.17 -5.74 -16.83
N THR A 375 -5.80 -6.45 -17.88
CA THR A 375 -4.39 -6.74 -18.20
C THR A 375 -3.77 -5.56 -18.92
N LEU A 376 -2.56 -5.18 -18.54
CA LEU A 376 -1.78 -4.10 -19.13
C LEU A 376 -0.48 -4.64 -19.74
N ALA A 377 0.15 -3.87 -20.60
CA ALA A 377 1.50 -4.16 -21.08
C ALA A 377 2.41 -2.96 -20.83
N ALA A 378 3.72 -3.19 -20.75
CA ALA A 378 4.69 -2.11 -20.68
C ALA A 378 4.51 -1.13 -21.84
N GLU A 379 4.64 0.16 -21.59
CA GLU A 379 4.45 1.27 -22.53
C GLU A 379 3.02 1.42 -23.09
N ALA A 380 2.06 0.61 -22.67
CA ALA A 380 0.66 0.78 -23.06
C ALA A 380 0.03 2.00 -22.39
N ILE A 381 -1.02 2.56 -23.02
CA ILE A 381 -1.86 3.58 -22.41
C ILE A 381 -2.89 2.89 -21.52
N ALA A 382 -2.91 3.28 -20.25
CA ALA A 382 -3.83 2.77 -19.24
C ALA A 382 -4.73 3.89 -18.70
N SER A 383 -5.94 3.51 -18.32
CA SER A 383 -6.90 4.36 -17.61
C SER A 383 -7.12 3.81 -16.22
N ALA A 384 -6.84 4.59 -15.19
CA ALA A 384 -7.09 4.28 -13.79
C ALA A 384 -8.38 4.96 -13.33
N TYR A 385 -9.28 4.21 -12.70
CA TYR A 385 -10.58 4.68 -12.22
C TYR A 385 -10.68 4.53 -10.70
N GLY A 386 -11.14 5.56 -10.01
CA GLY A 386 -11.27 5.60 -8.57
C GLY A 386 -11.94 6.87 -8.07
N ALA A 387 -11.78 7.18 -6.80
CA ALA A 387 -12.26 8.42 -6.20
C ALA A 387 -11.11 9.27 -5.68
N ASN A 388 -11.26 10.59 -5.73
CA ASN A 388 -10.27 11.56 -5.24
C ASN A 388 -8.87 11.45 -5.89
N LEU A 389 -8.83 11.01 -7.15
CA LEU A 389 -7.57 10.79 -7.89
C LEU A 389 -6.87 12.08 -8.30
N ALA A 390 -7.55 13.21 -8.30
CA ALA A 390 -7.01 14.54 -8.55
C ALA A 390 -7.88 15.62 -7.89
N THR A 391 -7.32 16.80 -7.67
CA THR A 391 -8.07 17.97 -7.15
C THR A 391 -8.85 18.70 -8.24
N SER A 392 -8.43 18.55 -9.50
CA SER A 392 -9.07 19.21 -10.67
C SER A 392 -8.84 18.37 -11.93
N THR A 393 -9.60 18.68 -12.98
CA THR A 393 -9.41 18.06 -14.28
C THR A 393 -8.35 18.79 -15.07
N GLN A 394 -7.31 18.07 -15.54
CA GLN A 394 -6.24 18.61 -16.36
C GLN A 394 -5.82 17.60 -17.44
N SER A 395 -5.32 18.10 -18.56
CA SER A 395 -4.71 17.31 -19.63
C SER A 395 -3.28 17.80 -19.88
N ALA A 396 -2.38 16.88 -20.21
CA ALA A 396 -1.05 17.24 -20.67
C ALA A 396 -1.12 17.99 -21.99
N SER A 397 -0.29 19.03 -22.15
CA SER A 397 -0.27 19.90 -23.33
C SER A 397 1.01 19.80 -24.14
N ALA A 398 1.98 18.99 -23.70
CA ALA A 398 3.30 18.86 -24.32
C ALA A 398 3.85 17.43 -24.20
N VAL A 399 4.83 17.13 -25.05
CA VAL A 399 5.67 15.92 -25.02
C VAL A 399 7.10 16.38 -24.74
N PRO A 400 7.85 15.74 -23.80
CA PRO A 400 7.48 14.56 -23.01
C PRO A 400 6.32 14.85 -22.07
N LEU A 401 5.52 13.82 -21.81
CA LEU A 401 4.40 13.93 -20.88
C LEU A 401 4.91 14.15 -19.45
N PRO A 402 4.19 14.93 -18.64
CA PRO A 402 4.59 15.17 -17.26
C PRO A 402 4.39 13.92 -16.39
N MET A 403 5.28 13.69 -15.42
CA MET A 403 5.10 12.71 -14.36
C MET A 403 4.28 13.26 -13.17
N ASN A 404 4.04 14.57 -13.15
CA ASN A 404 3.16 15.24 -12.21
C ASN A 404 2.24 16.18 -12.99
N LEU A 405 0.94 15.95 -12.92
CA LEU A 405 -0.07 16.77 -13.60
C LEU A 405 -1.10 17.27 -12.57
N GLY A 406 -1.07 18.57 -12.32
CA GLY A 406 -1.98 19.18 -11.34
C GLY A 406 -1.82 18.66 -9.91
N GLY A 407 -0.61 18.29 -9.51
CA GLY A 407 -0.30 17.67 -8.21
C GLY A 407 -0.53 16.16 -8.18
N THR A 408 -1.10 15.56 -9.22
CA THR A 408 -1.33 14.10 -9.30
C THR A 408 -0.09 13.41 -9.88
N THR A 409 0.30 12.30 -9.27
CA THR A 409 1.35 11.39 -9.73
C THR A 409 0.83 9.95 -9.75
N VAL A 410 1.38 9.12 -10.63
CA VAL A 410 1.13 7.68 -10.66
C VAL A 410 2.46 6.94 -10.57
N THR A 411 2.51 5.95 -9.70
CA THR A 411 3.67 5.07 -9.55
C THR A 411 3.24 3.62 -9.78
N VAL A 412 4.01 2.89 -10.57
CA VAL A 412 3.81 1.46 -10.83
C VAL A 412 4.97 0.70 -10.20
N ASN A 413 4.66 -0.14 -9.22
CA ASN A 413 5.60 -1.07 -8.60
C ASN A 413 5.39 -2.46 -9.19
N ASP A 414 6.38 -2.98 -9.89
CA ASP A 414 6.28 -4.23 -10.62
C ASP A 414 6.49 -5.48 -9.75
N SER A 415 6.34 -6.67 -10.35
CA SER A 415 6.51 -7.96 -9.68
C SER A 415 7.93 -8.21 -9.13
N ASN A 416 8.92 -7.44 -9.57
CA ASN A 416 10.29 -7.47 -9.06
C ASN A 416 10.52 -6.46 -7.91
N GLY A 417 9.46 -5.74 -7.49
CA GLY A 417 9.55 -4.69 -6.47
C GLY A 417 10.17 -3.38 -6.98
N ILE A 418 10.34 -3.22 -8.29
CA ILE A 418 10.91 -1.99 -8.84
C ILE A 418 9.81 -0.96 -9.10
N SER A 419 9.95 0.19 -8.46
CA SER A 419 9.03 1.30 -8.59
C SER A 419 9.41 2.24 -9.74
N ARG A 420 8.43 2.61 -10.55
CA ARG A 420 8.62 3.53 -11.68
C ARG A 420 7.52 4.57 -11.74
N PRO A 421 7.85 5.87 -11.83
CA PRO A 421 6.85 6.89 -12.08
C PRO A 421 6.29 6.75 -13.51
N ALA A 422 5.01 7.05 -13.67
CA ALA A 422 4.30 7.00 -14.94
C ALA A 422 4.10 8.39 -15.54
N GLU A 423 4.21 8.51 -16.84
CA GLU A 423 3.85 9.70 -17.60
C GLU A 423 2.32 9.84 -17.70
N LEU A 424 1.80 11.06 -17.54
CA LEU A 424 0.38 11.34 -17.42
C LEU A 424 -0.16 12.09 -18.63
N PHE A 425 -1.27 11.58 -19.18
CA PHE A 425 -2.04 12.24 -20.25
C PHE A 425 -3.14 13.13 -19.71
N PHE A 426 -3.84 12.63 -18.68
CA PHE A 426 -5.07 13.23 -18.17
C PHE A 426 -5.27 12.87 -16.70
N VAL A 427 -5.77 13.82 -15.92
CA VAL A 427 -6.18 13.61 -14.54
C VAL A 427 -7.52 14.26 -14.27
N SER A 428 -8.35 13.60 -13.49
CA SER A 428 -9.60 14.10 -12.94
C SER A 428 -9.86 13.47 -11.58
N PRO A 429 -10.83 13.93 -10.78
CA PRO A 429 -11.17 13.32 -9.50
C PRO A 429 -11.54 11.82 -9.58
N THR A 430 -11.95 11.32 -10.76
CA THR A 430 -12.42 9.94 -10.94
C THR A 430 -11.63 9.12 -11.95
N GLN A 431 -10.70 9.74 -12.70
CA GLN A 431 -9.95 9.06 -13.75
C GLN A 431 -8.56 9.67 -13.93
N VAL A 432 -7.57 8.82 -14.09
CA VAL A 432 -6.21 9.20 -14.52
C VAL A 432 -5.81 8.33 -15.71
N ASN A 433 -5.39 8.96 -16.81
CA ASN A 433 -4.80 8.26 -17.96
C ASN A 433 -3.29 8.40 -17.92
N TYR A 434 -2.59 7.29 -17.99
CA TYR A 434 -1.14 7.24 -17.86
C TYR A 434 -0.52 6.24 -18.85
N GLN A 435 0.76 6.42 -19.14
CA GLN A 435 1.54 5.38 -19.81
C GLN A 435 2.07 4.41 -18.75
N VAL A 436 1.85 3.11 -18.94
CA VAL A 436 2.55 2.09 -18.15
C VAL A 436 4.05 2.26 -18.38
N PRO A 437 4.87 2.44 -17.34
CA PRO A 437 6.28 2.75 -17.52
C PRO A 437 7.04 1.71 -18.35
N PRO A 438 8.04 2.10 -19.15
CA PRO A 438 8.88 1.16 -19.86
C PRO A 438 9.67 0.27 -18.87
N GLY A 439 9.88 -1.00 -19.24
CA GLY A 439 10.66 -1.95 -18.46
C GLY A 439 9.97 -2.46 -17.18
N VAL A 440 8.65 -2.25 -17.03
CA VAL A 440 7.85 -2.89 -15.98
C VAL A 440 7.84 -4.40 -16.21
N ALA A 441 8.18 -5.18 -15.18
CA ALA A 441 8.19 -6.64 -15.25
C ALA A 441 6.77 -7.21 -15.32
N SER A 442 6.63 -8.33 -16.08
CA SER A 442 5.36 -9.07 -16.14
C SER A 442 5.02 -9.70 -14.78
N GLY A 443 3.75 -9.76 -14.45
CA GLY A 443 3.24 -10.23 -13.17
C GLY A 443 2.31 -9.22 -12.51
N ASN A 444 2.03 -9.40 -11.22
CA ASN A 444 1.25 -8.46 -10.45
C ASN A 444 2.07 -7.19 -10.17
N ALA A 445 1.46 -6.06 -10.44
CA ALA A 445 2.03 -4.74 -10.14
C ALA A 445 1.07 -3.96 -9.24
N THR A 446 1.61 -3.14 -8.35
CA THR A 446 0.83 -2.18 -7.55
C THR A 446 0.83 -0.84 -8.26
N VAL A 447 -0.35 -0.27 -8.47
CA VAL A 447 -0.55 1.07 -9.03
C VAL A 447 -1.00 1.99 -7.92
N THR A 448 -0.22 3.03 -7.64
CA THR A 448 -0.54 4.04 -6.62
C THR A 448 -0.77 5.38 -7.29
N VAL A 449 -1.90 6.01 -7.00
CA VAL A 449 -2.20 7.39 -7.37
C VAL A 449 -2.06 8.28 -6.14
N ALA A 450 -1.16 9.25 -6.20
CA ALA A 450 -0.95 10.23 -5.14
C ALA A 450 -1.30 11.64 -5.63
N VAL A 451 -1.78 12.48 -4.69
CA VAL A 451 -2.09 13.89 -4.94
C VAL A 451 -1.33 14.76 -3.96
N ASN A 452 -0.47 15.64 -4.47
CA ASN A 452 0.44 16.46 -3.67
C ASN A 452 1.36 15.63 -2.74
N GLY A 453 1.76 14.44 -3.20
CA GLY A 453 2.55 13.49 -2.44
C GLY A 453 1.76 12.52 -1.56
N ASP A 454 0.46 12.79 -1.32
CA ASP A 454 -0.37 11.91 -0.48
C ASP A 454 -1.00 10.78 -1.32
N PRO A 455 -0.78 9.51 -1.00
CA PRO A 455 -1.45 8.40 -1.65
C PRO A 455 -2.97 8.47 -1.47
N LYS A 456 -3.70 8.62 -2.58
CA LYS A 456 -5.17 8.73 -2.57
C LYS A 456 -5.87 7.45 -2.98
N ALA A 457 -5.24 6.64 -3.81
CA ALA A 457 -5.80 5.35 -4.22
C ALA A 457 -4.70 4.37 -4.60
N VAL A 458 -4.92 3.10 -4.26
CA VAL A 458 -4.01 1.99 -4.53
C VAL A 458 -4.78 0.83 -5.14
N GLY A 459 -4.18 0.14 -6.10
CA GLY A 459 -4.77 -1.04 -6.72
C GLY A 459 -3.74 -1.94 -7.35
N THR A 460 -4.15 -3.15 -7.71
CA THR A 460 -3.31 -4.10 -8.43
C THR A 460 -3.64 -4.11 -9.91
N ALA A 461 -2.63 -4.29 -10.75
CA ALA A 461 -2.76 -4.51 -12.19
C ALA A 461 -1.94 -5.73 -12.60
N GLN A 462 -2.48 -6.53 -13.50
CA GLN A 462 -1.73 -7.63 -14.13
C GLN A 462 -0.94 -7.08 -15.30
N ILE A 463 0.38 -7.17 -15.26
CA ILE A 463 1.25 -6.81 -16.38
C ILE A 463 1.58 -8.08 -17.18
N ALA A 464 1.33 -8.02 -18.49
CA ALA A 464 1.71 -9.06 -19.44
C ALA A 464 2.68 -8.49 -20.49
N THR A 465 3.31 -9.36 -21.26
CA THR A 465 4.16 -8.95 -22.39
C THR A 465 3.35 -8.19 -23.44
N LEU A 466 2.08 -8.61 -23.62
CA LEU A 466 1.14 -8.03 -24.56
C LEU A 466 -0.22 -7.83 -23.89
N SER A 467 -0.89 -6.76 -24.28
CA SER A 467 -2.31 -6.51 -23.96
C SER A 467 -2.91 -5.72 -25.13
N PRO A 468 -3.13 -6.35 -26.29
CA PRO A 468 -3.51 -5.64 -27.49
C PRO A 468 -4.90 -5.04 -27.37
N GLY A 469 -5.01 -3.76 -27.70
CA GLY A 469 -6.28 -3.04 -27.77
C GLY A 469 -6.30 -2.07 -28.96
N ILE A 470 -7.44 -1.99 -29.66
CA ILE A 470 -7.69 -1.06 -30.76
C ILE A 470 -8.62 0.05 -30.27
N PHE A 471 -8.26 1.30 -30.49
CA PHE A 471 -9.10 2.44 -30.15
C PHE A 471 -10.35 2.51 -31.02
N THR A 472 -11.46 2.90 -30.43
CA THR A 472 -12.75 3.10 -31.10
C THR A 472 -13.16 4.56 -31.11
N ALA A 473 -13.89 4.96 -32.14
CA ALA A 473 -14.34 6.33 -32.34
C ALA A 473 -15.21 6.88 -31.19
N ASN A 474 -15.92 6.01 -30.49
CA ASN A 474 -16.75 6.33 -29.34
C ASN A 474 -16.06 6.13 -27.98
N ALA A 475 -14.76 5.78 -27.97
CA ALA A 475 -13.93 5.54 -26.81
C ALA A 475 -14.46 4.47 -25.81
N THR A 476 -15.27 3.50 -26.30
CA THR A 476 -15.84 2.44 -25.46
C THR A 476 -15.14 1.08 -25.57
N GLY A 477 -14.17 0.97 -26.48
CA GLY A 477 -13.52 -0.30 -26.85
C GLY A 477 -14.39 -1.18 -27.76
N GLN A 478 -15.56 -0.73 -28.19
CA GLN A 478 -16.48 -1.43 -29.09
C GLN A 478 -17.03 -0.50 -30.17
N GLY A 479 -17.34 -1.04 -31.35
CA GLY A 479 -17.91 -0.28 -32.46
C GLY A 479 -16.88 0.10 -33.53
N VAL A 480 -17.03 1.28 -34.13
CA VAL A 480 -16.21 1.71 -35.26
C VAL A 480 -14.78 2.02 -34.81
N ALA A 481 -13.78 1.49 -35.54
CA ALA A 481 -12.38 1.76 -35.28
C ALA A 481 -12.05 3.27 -35.43
N ALA A 482 -11.30 3.83 -34.49
CA ALA A 482 -10.66 5.12 -34.64
C ALA A 482 -9.44 4.93 -35.58
N ALA A 483 -9.67 5.02 -36.88
CA ALA A 483 -8.72 4.66 -37.92
C ALA A 483 -8.76 5.63 -39.12
N ILE A 484 -7.76 5.53 -39.96
CA ILE A 484 -7.74 6.21 -41.29
C ILE A 484 -7.56 5.18 -42.39
N ALA A 485 -8.10 5.49 -43.57
CA ALA A 485 -7.80 4.79 -44.79
C ALA A 485 -6.96 5.69 -45.69
N VAL A 486 -5.74 5.27 -45.97
CA VAL A 486 -4.79 5.99 -46.86
C VAL A 486 -4.86 5.40 -48.25
N THR A 487 -5.26 6.19 -49.22
CA THR A 487 -5.24 5.81 -50.63
C THR A 487 -3.93 6.29 -51.29
N ILE A 488 -3.26 5.38 -51.95
CA ILE A 488 -2.07 5.65 -52.76
C ILE A 488 -2.45 5.39 -54.22
N HIS A 489 -2.47 6.44 -55.02
CA HIS A 489 -2.84 6.36 -56.44
C HIS A 489 -1.68 5.87 -57.30
N ALA A 490 -2.00 5.38 -58.52
CA ALA A 490 -1.01 4.88 -59.47
C ALA A 490 0.03 5.92 -59.88
N ASP A 491 -0.30 7.22 -59.80
CA ASP A 491 0.60 8.33 -60.08
C ASP A 491 1.50 8.72 -58.90
N GLY A 492 1.38 8.01 -57.77
CA GLY A 492 2.14 8.24 -56.55
C GLY A 492 1.54 9.31 -55.64
N SER A 493 0.46 9.96 -56.03
CA SER A 493 -0.26 10.86 -55.13
C SER A 493 -0.98 10.06 -54.01
N SER A 494 -1.19 10.65 -52.85
CA SER A 494 -1.87 10.00 -51.74
C SER A 494 -2.84 10.94 -51.03
N GLY A 495 -3.85 10.35 -50.44
CA GLY A 495 -4.82 11.02 -49.59
C GLY A 495 -5.32 10.11 -48.49
N TYR A 496 -5.94 10.66 -47.48
CA TYR A 496 -6.54 9.85 -46.40
C TYR A 496 -7.95 10.30 -46.10
N VAL A 497 -8.72 9.37 -45.53
CA VAL A 497 -10.06 9.62 -44.99
C VAL A 497 -10.17 8.99 -43.63
N LEU A 498 -10.91 9.65 -42.72
CA LEU A 498 -11.30 9.04 -41.45
C LEU A 498 -12.30 7.91 -41.70
N THR A 499 -12.19 6.81 -41.00
CA THR A 499 -13.15 5.69 -41.07
C THR A 499 -14.42 5.96 -40.25
N PHE A 500 -14.52 7.12 -39.64
CA PHE A 500 -15.63 7.52 -38.77
C PHE A 500 -15.92 9.03 -38.84
N LEU A 501 -17.13 9.40 -38.50
CA LEU A 501 -17.53 10.81 -38.29
C LEU A 501 -17.20 11.22 -36.85
N PRO A 502 -16.33 12.22 -36.60
CA PRO A 502 -15.93 12.60 -35.23
C PRO A 502 -17.11 13.01 -34.31
N ALA A 503 -18.16 13.61 -34.87
CA ALA A 503 -19.29 14.11 -34.08
C ALA A 503 -20.24 13.00 -33.58
N THR A 504 -20.31 11.86 -34.26
CA THR A 504 -21.30 10.81 -34.01
C THR A 504 -20.69 9.43 -33.86
N ALA A 505 -19.38 9.27 -34.07
CA ALA A 505 -18.66 8.00 -34.16
C ALA A 505 -19.28 7.00 -35.17
N ALA A 506 -20.11 7.48 -36.09
CA ALA A 506 -20.71 6.65 -37.13
C ALA A 506 -19.66 6.28 -38.20
N ALA A 507 -19.77 5.07 -38.75
CA ALA A 507 -18.85 4.59 -39.77
C ALA A 507 -18.92 5.42 -41.05
N VAL A 508 -17.74 5.75 -41.61
CA VAL A 508 -17.58 6.30 -42.93
C VAL A 508 -17.10 5.19 -43.87
N PRO A 509 -17.87 4.86 -44.93
CA PRO A 509 -17.47 3.78 -45.83
C PRO A 509 -16.16 4.09 -46.58
N ILE A 510 -15.19 3.20 -46.47
CA ILE A 510 -13.90 3.24 -47.15
C ILE A 510 -14.13 2.99 -48.64
N ASP A 511 -13.65 3.91 -49.49
CA ASP A 511 -13.56 3.73 -50.91
C ASP A 511 -12.23 3.05 -51.28
N LEU A 512 -12.29 1.87 -51.88
CA LEU A 512 -11.07 1.18 -52.30
C LEU A 512 -10.46 1.70 -53.60
N GLY A 513 -11.04 2.73 -54.21
CA GLY A 513 -10.52 3.41 -55.40
C GLY A 513 -10.52 2.55 -56.65
N LEU A 514 -9.71 2.93 -57.64
CA LEU A 514 -9.51 2.16 -58.87
C LEU A 514 -8.72 0.88 -58.61
N ASP A 515 -8.71 -0.06 -59.53
CA ASP A 515 -7.97 -1.33 -59.35
C ASP A 515 -6.46 -1.12 -59.23
N ALA A 516 -5.94 -0.05 -59.84
CA ALA A 516 -4.52 0.35 -59.77
C ALA A 516 -4.14 1.06 -58.46
N ASP A 517 -5.12 1.54 -57.69
CA ASP A 517 -4.88 2.20 -56.41
C ASP A 517 -4.59 1.19 -55.33
N GLN A 518 -3.79 1.58 -54.34
CA GLN A 518 -3.61 0.81 -53.08
C GLN A 518 -4.31 1.57 -51.97
N VAL A 519 -5.00 0.84 -51.09
CA VAL A 519 -5.61 1.42 -49.89
C VAL A 519 -5.08 0.71 -48.67
N VAL A 520 -4.49 1.47 -47.74
CA VAL A 520 -3.95 0.98 -46.47
C VAL A 520 -4.87 1.44 -45.36
N LEU A 521 -5.36 0.50 -44.56
CA LEU A 521 -6.04 0.80 -43.31
C LEU A 521 -4.99 0.95 -42.20
N GLU A 522 -4.95 2.12 -41.57
CA GLU A 522 -4.13 2.38 -40.40
C GLU A 522 -5.04 2.36 -39.16
N LEU A 523 -4.91 1.30 -38.39
CA LEU A 523 -5.56 1.17 -37.07
C LEU A 523 -4.63 1.73 -36.00
N TYR A 524 -5.20 2.38 -34.98
CA TYR A 524 -4.49 2.88 -33.84
C TYR A 524 -4.92 2.11 -32.60
N GLY A 525 -3.95 1.79 -31.74
CA GLY A 525 -4.16 0.96 -30.56
C GLY A 525 -3.10 1.17 -29.50
N THR A 526 -3.02 0.24 -28.55
CA THR A 526 -1.99 0.23 -27.51
C THR A 526 -1.74 -1.18 -27.00
N GLY A 527 -0.57 -1.43 -26.37
CA GLY A 527 -0.19 -2.73 -25.80
C GLY A 527 0.19 -3.79 -26.84
N ILE A 528 0.60 -3.37 -28.04
CA ILE A 528 0.89 -4.23 -29.20
C ILE A 528 2.40 -4.31 -29.47
N ARG A 529 3.14 -3.22 -29.27
CA ARG A 529 4.56 -3.06 -29.65
C ARG A 529 5.52 -4.11 -29.09
N GLY A 530 5.15 -4.78 -27.99
CA GLY A 530 5.95 -5.85 -27.37
C GLY A 530 5.91 -7.20 -28.07
N HIS A 531 5.24 -7.32 -29.23
CA HIS A 531 5.14 -8.58 -29.96
C HIS A 531 6.50 -9.02 -30.53
N SER A 532 6.69 -10.32 -30.59
CA SER A 532 7.88 -10.96 -31.16
C SER A 532 7.57 -11.93 -32.29
N GLY A 533 6.29 -12.26 -32.47
CA GLY A 533 5.79 -13.22 -33.45
C GLY A 533 4.86 -12.60 -34.48
N THR A 534 3.84 -13.35 -34.87
CA THR A 534 2.96 -13.02 -35.99
C THR A 534 1.83 -12.08 -35.57
N VAL A 535 1.62 -11.03 -36.36
CA VAL A 535 0.42 -10.18 -36.27
C VAL A 535 -0.44 -10.40 -37.51
N THR A 536 -1.72 -10.70 -37.30
CA THR A 536 -2.71 -10.91 -38.37
C THR A 536 -3.96 -10.09 -38.11
N CYS A 537 -4.61 -9.67 -39.19
CA CYS A 537 -5.88 -8.95 -39.10
C CYS A 537 -6.96 -9.69 -39.91
N LYS A 538 -8.09 -9.98 -39.30
CA LYS A 538 -9.24 -10.55 -39.97
C LYS A 538 -10.30 -9.48 -40.17
N ILE A 539 -10.69 -9.21 -41.43
CA ILE A 539 -11.77 -8.28 -41.78
C ILE A 539 -12.91 -9.07 -42.41
N GLY A 540 -14.06 -9.12 -41.75
CA GLY A 540 -15.15 -10.00 -42.16
C GLY A 540 -14.70 -11.47 -42.15
N ALA A 541 -14.71 -12.11 -43.33
CA ALA A 541 -14.24 -13.49 -43.49
C ALA A 541 -12.76 -13.58 -43.92
N THR A 542 -12.13 -12.50 -44.31
CA THR A 542 -10.79 -12.47 -44.92
C THR A 542 -9.70 -12.21 -43.92
N THR A 543 -8.72 -13.10 -43.80
CA THR A 543 -7.51 -12.88 -43.02
C THR A 543 -6.44 -12.21 -43.90
N LEU A 544 -5.90 -11.10 -43.40
CA LEU A 544 -4.94 -10.26 -44.10
C LEU A 544 -3.61 -10.24 -43.34
N PRO A 545 -2.48 -10.20 -44.07
CA PRO A 545 -1.20 -9.93 -43.44
C PRO A 545 -1.15 -8.47 -42.97
N VAL A 546 -0.45 -8.25 -41.86
CA VAL A 546 -0.19 -6.91 -41.31
C VAL A 546 1.18 -6.47 -41.83
N ALA A 547 1.24 -5.32 -42.47
CA ALA A 547 2.47 -4.78 -43.05
C ALA A 547 3.34 -4.10 -41.98
N TYR A 548 2.71 -3.55 -40.96
CA TYR A 548 3.38 -2.91 -39.84
C TYR A 548 2.51 -3.08 -38.58
N ALA A 549 3.15 -3.37 -37.46
CA ALA A 549 2.56 -3.27 -36.13
C ALA A 549 3.65 -2.82 -35.14
N GLY A 550 3.44 -1.72 -34.44
CA GLY A 550 4.45 -1.18 -33.54
C GLY A 550 4.17 0.26 -33.12
N PRO A 551 5.14 0.95 -32.50
CA PRO A 551 4.98 2.34 -32.06
C PRO A 551 4.55 3.25 -33.20
N GLN A 552 3.57 4.11 -32.95
CA GLN A 552 3.13 5.11 -33.92
C GLN A 552 4.19 6.20 -34.16
N GLY A 553 5.00 6.51 -33.16
CA GLY A 553 6.20 7.36 -33.26
C GLY A 553 5.98 8.84 -32.90
N LEU A 554 4.77 9.38 -33.00
CA LEU A 554 4.46 10.76 -32.61
C LEU A 554 3.74 10.83 -31.24
N TYR A 555 2.92 9.84 -30.94
CA TYR A 555 2.11 9.82 -29.71
C TYR A 555 2.63 8.75 -28.75
N VAL A 556 2.86 9.17 -27.51
CA VAL A 556 3.35 8.31 -26.43
C VAL A 556 2.37 7.14 -26.21
N GLY A 557 2.87 5.91 -26.10
CA GLY A 557 2.05 4.72 -25.82
C GLY A 557 1.12 4.26 -26.94
N GLU A 558 0.96 5.02 -28.02
CA GLU A 558 0.13 4.65 -29.16
C GLU A 558 0.87 3.70 -30.10
N ASP A 559 0.18 2.63 -30.52
CA ASP A 559 0.63 1.67 -31.52
C ASP A 559 -0.17 1.85 -32.81
N GLN A 560 0.50 1.65 -33.96
CA GLN A 560 -0.08 1.72 -35.29
C GLN A 560 0.00 0.36 -35.97
N ILE A 561 -1.07 0.00 -36.68
CA ILE A 561 -1.16 -1.26 -37.44
C ILE A 561 -1.58 -0.93 -38.86
N ASN A 562 -0.73 -1.29 -39.85
CA ASN A 562 -0.99 -1.04 -41.27
C ASN A 562 -1.39 -2.30 -42.01
N ILE A 563 -2.55 -2.26 -42.66
CA ILE A 563 -3.14 -3.39 -43.39
C ILE A 563 -3.46 -2.96 -44.81
N LEU A 564 -2.87 -3.63 -45.81
CA LEU A 564 -3.23 -3.42 -47.19
C LEU A 564 -4.59 -4.07 -47.47
N LEU A 565 -5.57 -3.26 -47.93
CA LEU A 565 -6.93 -3.69 -48.16
C LEU A 565 -7.09 -4.26 -49.57
N PRO A 566 -7.56 -5.52 -49.72
CA PRO A 566 -7.82 -6.11 -51.03
C PRO A 566 -9.13 -5.59 -51.63
N LYS A 567 -9.18 -5.48 -52.98
CA LYS A 567 -10.37 -5.03 -53.70
C LYS A 567 -11.61 -5.90 -53.46
N SER A 568 -11.42 -7.13 -53.04
CA SER A 568 -12.51 -8.06 -52.68
C SER A 568 -13.38 -7.61 -51.50
N LEU A 569 -12.95 -6.60 -50.74
CA LEU A 569 -13.76 -6.00 -49.66
C LEU A 569 -14.74 -4.93 -50.18
N ARG A 570 -14.67 -4.55 -51.44
CA ARG A 570 -15.57 -3.55 -52.08
C ARG A 570 -17.02 -4.01 -51.98
N GLY A 571 -17.90 -3.14 -51.55
CA GLY A 571 -19.32 -3.44 -51.34
C GLY A 571 -19.63 -4.25 -50.07
N GLY A 572 -18.63 -4.52 -49.23
CA GLY A 572 -18.80 -5.36 -48.05
C GLY A 572 -19.63 -4.74 -46.94
N GLY A 573 -19.91 -3.43 -47.01
CA GLY A 573 -20.63 -2.74 -45.91
C GLY A 573 -19.83 -2.70 -44.62
N LEU A 574 -20.54 -2.75 -43.49
CA LEU A 574 -19.91 -2.75 -42.13
C LEU A 574 -19.41 -4.15 -41.80
N LEU A 575 -18.10 -4.30 -41.64
CA LEU A 575 -17.44 -5.57 -41.37
C LEU A 575 -16.69 -5.52 -40.01
N PRO A 576 -16.69 -6.63 -39.24
CA PRO A 576 -15.87 -6.73 -38.04
C PRO A 576 -14.40 -6.86 -38.41
N VAL A 577 -13.55 -6.27 -37.55
CA VAL A 577 -12.09 -6.31 -37.63
C VAL A 577 -11.57 -6.93 -36.32
N VAL A 578 -10.82 -8.02 -36.44
CA VAL A 578 -10.18 -8.73 -35.33
C VAL A 578 -8.68 -8.75 -35.60
N LEU A 579 -7.93 -8.03 -34.77
CA LEU A 579 -6.47 -8.08 -34.73
C LEU A 579 -6.04 -9.21 -33.80
N THR A 580 -5.09 -10.02 -34.22
CA THR A 580 -4.46 -11.06 -33.39
C THR A 580 -2.95 -10.83 -33.36
N VAL A 581 -2.39 -10.69 -32.19
CA VAL A 581 -0.98 -10.39 -31.92
C VAL A 581 -0.40 -11.55 -31.10
N ASP A 582 0.54 -12.31 -31.64
CA ASP A 582 1.15 -13.49 -31.00
C ASP A 582 0.09 -14.45 -30.41
N GLY A 583 -1.02 -14.63 -31.12
CA GLY A 583 -2.14 -15.49 -30.68
C GLY A 583 -3.13 -14.82 -29.72
N GLN A 584 -2.89 -13.60 -29.24
CA GLN A 584 -3.82 -12.84 -28.41
C GLN A 584 -4.69 -11.92 -29.27
N ALA A 585 -6.01 -12.03 -29.14
CA ALA A 585 -6.94 -11.16 -29.86
C ALA A 585 -7.12 -9.81 -29.14
N ALA A 586 -7.08 -8.72 -29.89
CA ALA A 586 -7.55 -7.42 -29.43
C ALA A 586 -9.09 -7.40 -29.34
N ASN A 587 -9.65 -6.31 -28.78
CA ASN A 587 -11.08 -6.05 -28.86
C ASN A 587 -11.53 -5.98 -30.34
N THR A 588 -12.71 -6.54 -30.62
CA THR A 588 -13.30 -6.49 -31.96
C THR A 588 -13.83 -5.08 -32.24
N VAL A 589 -13.38 -4.51 -33.35
CA VAL A 589 -13.89 -3.22 -33.85
C VAL A 589 -14.53 -3.42 -35.23
N SER A 590 -15.03 -2.37 -35.86
CA SER A 590 -15.62 -2.44 -37.22
C SER A 590 -15.15 -1.34 -38.12
N VAL A 591 -15.14 -1.61 -39.42
CA VAL A 591 -14.96 -0.63 -40.49
C VAL A 591 -15.99 -0.87 -41.59
N SER A 592 -16.34 0.17 -42.36
CA SER A 592 -17.32 0.04 -43.44
C SER A 592 -16.64 0.21 -44.80
N PHE A 593 -17.13 -0.47 -45.82
CA PHE A 593 -16.65 -0.43 -47.21
C PHE A 593 -17.78 -0.04 -48.17
N LYS A 594 -17.44 0.81 -49.19
CA LYS A 594 -18.33 1.08 -50.32
C LYS A 594 -18.44 -0.10 -51.23
#